data_35ee619cd6b67e2cddbededdee7c21ef
#
_entry.id   35ee619cd6b67e2cddbededdee7c21ef
#
_cell.length_a   1.000
_cell.length_b   1.000
_cell.length_c   1.000
_cell.angle_alpha   90.00
_cell.angle_beta   90.00
_cell.angle_gamma   90.00
#
_symmetry.space_group_name_H-M   'P 1'
#
loop_
_entity.id
_entity.type
_entity.pdbx_description
1 polymer ?
#
loop_
_entity_poly.entity_id
_entity_poly.type
_entity_poly.pdbx_seq_one_letter_code
_entity_poly.pdbx_strand_id
1 'polypeptide(L)'
;MVFATAALVGCEKFLAEDPQSSFADGPTFWQGETALKMETNYFYSAFSSYGSAHNGRFYAASKSDDYGQDNNNPEYAVTIPSGTGIWKSSYVEARRANLIMARMANMELSDEVRKHYEGFCRFYRAIQHYDVVNAYGDCVWQDHEVDMNDEAWQSQTRTDRAEIMRKVCEDLKFAGQNCRDYSDGRSFHKYVAWTVLSRVALFEGSWQKYHMKNNTVANEFFKIAKEAALEVMNSGKWSIHNDYASNYISKDLKGNSEMIMYKEFRYDSEVKLGHGLHGYSSSSTPTWGMTKDAVESYCNADGLPIHVSEVGFDDSTVEKAIRGRDARLAHNVCDSVVMLDTYSWLKGINSTTGYWLTKFVVKDYVLNGGANELAPYNDTDGPVYMYSEVLLNYAEACAELGSMTQADADKSINELRTKHGKIPALTVSGNTVSVNGTVITPDPKNTYGVNELIWEIRRERRCELICDGFRNDDLKRWKMGAQLDFSKNPSGIVGVSEDAVKAYYKYTQEVYDWQGLHKDLPYDNIENKEYWVTIGDKRYVSAFAPTRNRVFDEGKNYLDPLPSGITIINPNLGQNPGW
;
A
#
# COMPACT_ATOMS: atom_id res chain seq x y z
N MET A 1 -21.81 -77.71 -24.73
CA MET A 1 -21.19 -76.59 -24.00
C MET A 1 -21.06 -75.42 -24.98
N VAL A 2 -21.98 -74.49 -24.94
CA VAL A 2 -21.98 -73.31 -25.80
C VAL A 2 -21.47 -72.13 -24.94
N PHE A 3 -20.34 -71.60 -25.31
CA PHE A 3 -19.80 -70.37 -24.68
C PHE A 3 -20.47 -69.15 -25.34
N ALA A 4 -21.27 -68.42 -24.57
CA ALA A 4 -21.80 -67.12 -24.98
C ALA A 4 -20.72 -66.06 -24.65
N THR A 5 -20.14 -65.48 -25.69
CA THR A 5 -19.32 -64.25 -25.62
C THR A 5 -20.25 -63.05 -25.44
N ALA A 6 -20.30 -62.51 -24.24
CA ALA A 6 -20.94 -61.19 -23.98
C ALA A 6 -20.00 -60.09 -24.48
N ALA A 7 -20.41 -59.40 -25.54
CA ALA A 7 -19.77 -58.19 -26.01
C ALA A 7 -20.06 -57.05 -24.99
N LEU A 8 -19.04 -56.58 -24.30
CA LEU A 8 -19.07 -55.35 -23.53
C LEU A 8 -19.08 -54.16 -24.51
N VAL A 9 -20.25 -53.69 -24.84
CA VAL A 9 -20.40 -52.37 -25.47
C VAL A 9 -20.26 -51.34 -24.35
N GLY A 10 -19.05 -50.87 -24.15
CA GLY A 10 -18.77 -49.74 -23.28
C GLY A 10 -19.45 -48.48 -23.87
N CYS A 11 -20.24 -47.79 -23.09
CA CYS A 11 -20.81 -46.48 -23.48
C CYS A 11 -19.67 -45.47 -23.58
N GLU A 12 -19.04 -45.31 -24.75
CA GLU A 12 -18.07 -44.23 -25.03
C GLU A 12 -18.63 -42.83 -24.72
N LYS A 13 -19.94 -42.64 -24.81
CA LYS A 13 -20.60 -41.39 -24.47
C LYS A 13 -20.59 -41.04 -23.00
N PHE A 14 -20.52 -42.01 -22.09
CA PHE A 14 -20.45 -41.76 -20.63
C PHE A 14 -19.07 -41.35 -20.15
N LEU A 15 -18.02 -41.69 -20.88
CA LEU A 15 -16.64 -41.29 -20.62
C LEU A 15 -16.26 -39.99 -21.32
N ALA A 16 -17.12 -39.49 -22.20
CA ALA A 16 -16.94 -38.21 -22.93
C ALA A 16 -17.73 -37.04 -22.36
N GLU A 17 -18.45 -37.22 -21.25
CA GLU A 17 -19.06 -36.11 -20.56
C GLU A 17 -18.00 -35.36 -19.75
N ASP A 18 -17.78 -34.09 -20.08
CA ASP A 18 -16.95 -33.20 -19.29
C ASP A 18 -17.44 -33.20 -17.83
N PRO A 19 -16.52 -33.31 -16.84
CA PRO A 19 -16.90 -33.32 -15.44
C PRO A 19 -17.69 -32.04 -15.10
N GLN A 20 -18.94 -32.15 -14.68
CA GLN A 20 -19.81 -31.00 -14.34
C GLN A 20 -19.31 -30.17 -13.15
N SER A 21 -18.26 -30.61 -12.49
CA SER A 21 -17.61 -29.93 -11.34
C SER A 21 -16.22 -29.38 -11.64
N SER A 22 -15.69 -29.54 -12.86
CA SER A 22 -14.43 -28.94 -13.31
C SER A 22 -14.73 -27.79 -14.27
N PHE A 23 -13.77 -26.84 -14.33
CA PHE A 23 -13.77 -25.74 -15.28
C PHE A 23 -14.08 -26.27 -16.69
N ALA A 24 -15.26 -25.92 -17.23
CA ALA A 24 -15.67 -26.37 -18.55
C ALA A 24 -14.91 -25.59 -19.62
N ASP A 25 -13.79 -26.12 -20.11
CA ASP A 25 -13.03 -25.54 -21.22
C ASP A 25 -13.61 -25.92 -22.60
N GLY A 26 -14.86 -26.35 -22.63
CA GLY A 26 -15.55 -26.74 -23.86
C GLY A 26 -16.05 -25.54 -24.68
N PRO A 27 -16.20 -25.68 -26.00
CA PRO A 27 -16.67 -24.61 -26.89
C PRO A 27 -18.07 -24.10 -26.56
N THR A 28 -18.84 -24.86 -25.80
CA THR A 28 -20.18 -24.44 -25.32
C THR A 28 -20.14 -23.45 -24.19
N PHE A 29 -19.05 -23.42 -23.40
CA PHE A 29 -18.88 -22.44 -22.34
C PHE A 29 -18.43 -21.08 -22.89
N TRP A 30 -17.45 -21.09 -23.81
CA TRP A 30 -16.83 -19.87 -24.35
C TRP A 30 -17.73 -19.21 -25.41
N GLN A 31 -18.89 -18.72 -24.98
CA GLN A 31 -19.86 -18.05 -25.85
C GLN A 31 -20.33 -16.73 -25.25
N GLY A 32 -20.18 -15.67 -26.04
CA GLY A 32 -20.68 -14.34 -25.68
C GLY A 32 -19.95 -13.69 -24.48
N GLU A 33 -20.39 -12.48 -24.16
CA GLU A 33 -19.79 -11.66 -23.11
C GLU A 33 -19.92 -12.26 -21.70
N THR A 34 -21.00 -13.01 -21.44
CA THR A 34 -21.28 -13.58 -20.10
C THR A 34 -20.16 -14.51 -19.63
N ALA A 35 -19.63 -15.35 -20.52
CA ALA A 35 -18.53 -16.25 -20.20
C ALA A 35 -17.26 -15.47 -19.79
N LEU A 36 -16.92 -14.43 -20.54
CA LEU A 36 -15.78 -13.56 -20.23
C LEU A 36 -15.96 -12.85 -18.88
N LYS A 37 -17.16 -12.35 -18.59
CA LYS A 37 -17.48 -11.73 -17.30
C LYS A 37 -17.32 -12.72 -16.14
N MET A 38 -17.80 -13.95 -16.30
CA MET A 38 -17.69 -14.98 -15.26
C MET A 38 -16.21 -15.29 -14.95
N GLU A 39 -15.38 -15.47 -15.97
CA GLU A 39 -13.97 -15.77 -15.80
C GLU A 39 -13.16 -14.61 -15.25
N THR A 40 -13.39 -13.40 -15.76
CA THR A 40 -12.67 -12.21 -15.31
C THR A 40 -13.14 -11.68 -13.95
N ASN A 41 -14.28 -12.13 -13.42
CA ASN A 41 -14.68 -11.83 -12.04
C ASN A 41 -13.66 -12.29 -11.02
N TYR A 42 -12.91 -13.35 -11.31
CA TYR A 42 -11.81 -13.80 -10.47
C TYR A 42 -10.73 -12.73 -10.28
N PHE A 43 -10.50 -11.88 -11.27
CA PHE A 43 -9.47 -10.83 -11.23
C PHE A 43 -9.71 -9.78 -10.16
N TYR A 44 -10.95 -9.62 -9.68
CA TYR A 44 -11.27 -8.72 -8.57
C TYR A 44 -10.60 -9.14 -7.25
N SER A 45 -10.13 -10.38 -7.13
CA SER A 45 -9.34 -10.84 -5.99
C SER A 45 -7.99 -10.11 -5.85
N ALA A 46 -7.43 -9.60 -6.96
CA ALA A 46 -6.18 -8.87 -6.98
C ALA A 46 -6.29 -7.42 -6.44
N PHE A 47 -7.50 -6.85 -6.39
CA PHE A 47 -7.69 -5.50 -5.86
C PHE A 47 -7.63 -5.51 -4.33
N SER A 48 -6.49 -5.13 -3.77
CA SER A 48 -6.28 -5.07 -2.32
C SER A 48 -6.96 -3.85 -1.71
N SER A 49 -7.59 -4.06 -0.56
CA SER A 49 -8.21 -3.03 0.28
C SER A 49 -8.05 -3.41 1.75
N TYR A 50 -9.04 -3.08 2.59
CA TYR A 50 -9.06 -3.53 3.97
C TYR A 50 -9.12 -5.06 4.05
N GLY A 51 -8.43 -5.59 5.04
CA GLY A 51 -8.36 -7.03 5.27
C GLY A 51 -8.31 -7.34 6.77
N SER A 52 -7.88 -8.54 7.11
CA SER A 52 -7.55 -8.91 8.49
C SER A 52 -6.16 -8.40 8.87
N ALA A 53 -5.76 -8.58 10.14
CA ALA A 53 -4.46 -8.13 10.68
C ALA A 53 -3.24 -8.58 9.88
N HIS A 54 -3.34 -9.67 9.15
CA HIS A 54 -2.20 -10.29 8.47
C HIS A 54 -2.29 -10.21 6.94
N ASN A 55 -3.31 -9.52 6.41
CA ASN A 55 -3.48 -9.31 4.98
C ASN A 55 -4.09 -7.94 4.70
N GLY A 56 -4.09 -7.52 3.42
CA GLY A 56 -4.55 -6.20 3.01
C GLY A 56 -3.49 -5.11 3.10
N ARG A 57 -3.85 -3.91 2.67
CA ARG A 57 -2.93 -2.76 2.52
C ARG A 57 -2.34 -2.30 3.85
N PHE A 58 -3.14 -2.31 4.90
CA PHE A 58 -2.70 -1.88 6.23
C PHE A 58 -1.58 -2.76 6.79
N TYR A 59 -1.67 -4.07 6.62
CA TYR A 59 -0.62 -4.97 7.06
C TYR A 59 0.70 -4.75 6.29
N ALA A 60 0.62 -4.43 4.99
CA ALA A 60 1.79 -4.11 4.19
C ALA A 60 2.56 -2.89 4.75
N ALA A 61 1.86 -1.93 5.36
CA ALA A 61 2.48 -0.76 6.00
C ALA A 61 3.36 -1.12 7.21
N SER A 62 3.15 -2.28 7.86
CA SER A 62 3.99 -2.75 9.00
C SER A 62 5.45 -3.00 8.61
N LYS A 63 5.74 -3.20 7.32
CA LYS A 63 7.10 -3.31 6.79
C LYS A 63 7.80 -1.97 6.58
N SER A 64 7.21 -0.87 7.04
CA SER A 64 7.74 0.49 6.88
C SER A 64 8.22 1.10 8.20
N ASP A 65 8.55 2.38 8.17
CA ASP A 65 8.89 3.23 9.30
C ASP A 65 7.69 4.07 9.80
N ASP A 66 6.46 3.72 9.39
CA ASP A 66 5.25 4.50 9.71
C ASP A 66 4.63 4.13 11.06
N TYR A 67 4.59 2.84 11.41
CA TYR A 67 4.03 2.41 12.69
C TYR A 67 4.70 1.16 13.25
N GLY A 68 4.62 1.02 14.58
CA GLY A 68 5.06 -0.16 15.32
C GLY A 68 3.90 -1.10 15.58
N GLN A 69 4.13 -2.40 15.38
CA GLN A 69 3.21 -3.49 15.67
C GLN A 69 3.85 -4.40 16.73
N ASP A 70 3.04 -4.86 17.69
CA ASP A 70 3.51 -5.82 18.70
C ASP A 70 3.86 -7.17 18.07
N ASN A 71 4.91 -7.80 18.57
CA ASN A 71 5.35 -9.19 18.35
C ASN A 71 5.59 -9.66 16.90
N ASN A 72 5.06 -9.00 15.89
CA ASN A 72 5.16 -9.37 14.48
C ASN A 72 5.89 -8.29 13.68
N ASN A 73 7.06 -7.87 14.15
CA ASN A 73 7.90 -7.03 13.31
C ASN A 73 8.28 -7.85 12.06
N PRO A 74 7.79 -7.49 10.87
CA PRO A 74 8.14 -8.23 9.66
C PRO A 74 9.63 -8.03 9.40
N GLU A 75 10.38 -9.06 9.68
CA GLU A 75 11.81 -9.10 9.38
C GLU A 75 12.00 -9.20 7.86
N TYR A 76 13.06 -8.58 7.37
CA TYR A 76 13.51 -8.87 6.01
C TYR A 76 14.08 -10.28 5.96
N ALA A 77 13.98 -10.91 4.79
CA ALA A 77 14.51 -12.26 4.60
C ALA A 77 16.00 -12.30 4.97
N VAL A 78 16.37 -13.24 5.80
CA VAL A 78 17.77 -13.52 6.17
C VAL A 78 18.28 -14.80 5.53
N THR A 79 17.37 -15.65 5.05
CA THR A 79 17.64 -16.94 4.41
C THR A 79 16.81 -17.10 3.14
N ILE A 80 17.29 -17.94 2.22
CA ILE A 80 16.55 -18.29 1.00
C ILE A 80 15.37 -19.21 1.39
N PRO A 81 14.10 -18.83 1.10
CA PRO A 81 12.96 -19.69 1.40
C PRO A 81 12.94 -20.95 0.51
N SER A 82 12.44 -22.06 1.05
CA SER A 82 12.37 -23.33 0.34
C SER A 82 11.15 -23.46 -0.58
N GLY A 83 10.13 -22.61 -0.41
CA GLY A 83 8.89 -22.64 -1.20
C GLY A 83 9.05 -22.12 -2.62
N THR A 84 7.96 -21.64 -3.19
CA THR A 84 7.93 -21.07 -4.55
C THR A 84 7.53 -19.58 -4.56
N GLY A 85 7.03 -19.07 -3.44
CA GLY A 85 6.72 -17.66 -3.21
C GLY A 85 5.81 -17.02 -4.25
N ILE A 86 5.90 -15.70 -4.35
CA ILE A 86 5.19 -14.87 -5.34
C ILE A 86 5.52 -15.30 -6.77
N TRP A 87 6.74 -15.80 -7.03
CA TRP A 87 7.12 -16.28 -8.37
C TRP A 87 6.09 -17.23 -8.96
N LYS A 88 5.80 -18.35 -8.27
CA LYS A 88 4.83 -19.33 -8.79
C LYS A 88 3.41 -18.77 -8.83
N SER A 89 2.96 -18.09 -7.79
CA SER A 89 1.57 -17.60 -7.73
C SER A 89 1.28 -16.60 -8.86
N SER A 90 2.18 -15.65 -9.09
CA SER A 90 2.00 -14.65 -10.14
C SER A 90 2.03 -15.25 -11.56
N TYR A 91 2.91 -16.22 -11.83
CA TYR A 91 2.90 -16.88 -13.14
C TYR A 91 1.66 -17.76 -13.38
N VAL A 92 1.12 -18.39 -12.35
CA VAL A 92 -0.17 -19.10 -12.45
C VAL A 92 -1.29 -18.14 -12.84
N GLU A 93 -1.31 -16.95 -12.24
CA GLU A 93 -2.32 -15.96 -12.52
C GLU A 93 -2.12 -15.26 -13.89
N ALA A 94 -0.88 -14.98 -14.29
CA ALA A 94 -0.58 -14.49 -15.63
C ALA A 94 -1.00 -15.50 -16.72
N ARG A 95 -0.77 -16.81 -16.48
CA ARG A 95 -1.24 -17.89 -17.36
C ARG A 95 -2.77 -17.89 -17.48
N ARG A 96 -3.52 -17.64 -16.39
CA ARG A 96 -4.98 -17.55 -16.42
C ARG A 96 -5.44 -16.43 -17.38
N ALA A 97 -4.84 -15.25 -17.30
CA ALA A 97 -5.14 -14.15 -18.22
C ALA A 97 -4.86 -14.51 -19.68
N ASN A 98 -3.71 -15.16 -19.94
CA ASN A 98 -3.32 -15.62 -21.28
C ASN A 98 -4.28 -16.68 -21.83
N LEU A 99 -4.73 -17.62 -20.99
CA LEU A 99 -5.71 -18.63 -21.33
C LEU A 99 -7.04 -17.98 -21.79
N ILE A 100 -7.56 -17.02 -21.02
CA ILE A 100 -8.79 -16.31 -21.38
C ILE A 100 -8.63 -15.60 -22.73
N MET A 101 -7.52 -14.91 -22.95
CA MET A 101 -7.25 -14.24 -24.23
C MET A 101 -7.16 -15.23 -25.39
N ALA A 102 -6.54 -16.40 -25.21
CA ALA A 102 -6.47 -17.44 -26.23
C ALA A 102 -7.86 -18.02 -26.59
N ARG A 103 -8.71 -18.25 -25.58
CA ARG A 103 -10.10 -18.70 -25.81
C ARG A 103 -10.93 -17.62 -26.50
N MET A 104 -10.79 -16.37 -26.07
CA MET A 104 -11.48 -15.22 -26.65
C MET A 104 -11.17 -15.01 -28.14
N ALA A 105 -10.01 -15.42 -28.63
CA ALA A 105 -9.62 -15.29 -30.03
C ALA A 105 -10.59 -16.00 -30.99
N ASN A 106 -11.23 -17.09 -30.55
CA ASN A 106 -12.17 -17.90 -31.33
C ASN A 106 -13.64 -17.58 -31.06
N MET A 107 -13.95 -16.56 -30.26
CA MET A 107 -15.31 -16.17 -29.92
C MET A 107 -15.86 -15.14 -30.91
N GLU A 108 -17.15 -15.21 -31.21
CA GLU A 108 -17.86 -14.15 -31.94
C GLU A 108 -18.24 -13.04 -30.97
N LEU A 109 -17.53 -11.92 -31.03
CA LEU A 109 -17.66 -10.78 -30.12
C LEU A 109 -17.64 -9.47 -30.92
N SER A 110 -18.33 -8.46 -30.44
CA SER A 110 -18.13 -7.10 -30.94
C SER A 110 -16.71 -6.61 -30.58
N ASP A 111 -16.18 -5.69 -31.38
CA ASP A 111 -14.86 -5.09 -31.12
C ASP A 111 -14.75 -4.46 -29.73
N GLU A 112 -15.81 -3.81 -29.29
CA GLU A 112 -15.87 -3.16 -27.98
C GLU A 112 -15.77 -4.17 -26.84
N VAL A 113 -16.54 -5.26 -26.89
CA VAL A 113 -16.50 -6.34 -25.90
C VAL A 113 -15.10 -7.00 -25.89
N ARG A 114 -14.59 -7.34 -27.07
CA ARG A 114 -13.25 -7.94 -27.21
C ARG A 114 -12.18 -7.06 -26.59
N LYS A 115 -12.13 -5.78 -26.94
CA LYS A 115 -11.14 -4.83 -26.44
C LYS A 115 -11.23 -4.62 -24.94
N HIS A 116 -12.43 -4.57 -24.39
CA HIS A 116 -12.62 -4.44 -22.94
C HIS A 116 -12.04 -5.63 -22.18
N TYR A 117 -12.40 -6.85 -22.55
CA TYR A 117 -11.94 -8.04 -21.83
C TYR A 117 -10.47 -8.37 -22.13
N GLU A 118 -9.98 -8.11 -23.34
CA GLU A 118 -8.55 -8.17 -23.62
C GLU A 118 -7.79 -7.18 -22.72
N GLY A 119 -8.27 -5.94 -22.62
CA GLY A 119 -7.68 -4.93 -21.73
C GLY A 119 -7.69 -5.37 -20.27
N PHE A 120 -8.76 -5.98 -19.79
CA PHE A 120 -8.79 -6.48 -18.41
C PHE A 120 -7.84 -7.65 -18.18
N CYS A 121 -7.73 -8.59 -19.13
CA CYS A 121 -6.74 -9.67 -19.07
C CYS A 121 -5.30 -9.12 -19.10
N ARG A 122 -5.00 -8.18 -19.99
CA ARG A 122 -3.68 -7.53 -20.06
C ARG A 122 -3.36 -6.78 -18.77
N PHE A 123 -4.30 -6.03 -18.21
CA PHE A 123 -4.16 -5.38 -16.90
C PHE A 123 -3.79 -6.41 -15.82
N TYR A 124 -4.54 -7.50 -15.74
CA TYR A 124 -4.31 -8.54 -14.74
C TYR A 124 -2.94 -9.19 -14.90
N ARG A 125 -2.55 -9.54 -16.13
CA ARG A 125 -1.22 -10.06 -16.46
C ARG A 125 -0.11 -9.07 -16.08
N ALA A 126 -0.30 -7.79 -16.36
CA ALA A 126 0.67 -6.74 -16.07
C ALA A 126 0.95 -6.61 -14.58
N ILE A 127 -0.08 -6.60 -13.73
CA ILE A 127 0.12 -6.51 -12.28
C ILE A 127 0.81 -7.75 -11.72
N GLN A 128 0.56 -8.94 -12.27
CA GLN A 128 1.26 -10.15 -11.85
C GLN A 128 2.78 -10.10 -12.18
N HIS A 129 3.15 -9.60 -13.34
CA HIS A 129 4.56 -9.42 -13.69
C HIS A 129 5.20 -8.28 -12.87
N TYR A 130 4.47 -7.18 -12.62
CA TYR A 130 4.94 -6.13 -11.74
C TYR A 130 5.25 -6.67 -10.33
N ASP A 131 4.39 -7.52 -9.76
CA ASP A 131 4.62 -8.13 -8.45
C ASP A 131 5.92 -8.96 -8.42
N VAL A 132 6.19 -9.71 -9.50
CA VAL A 132 7.44 -10.47 -9.63
C VAL A 132 8.66 -9.54 -9.74
N VAL A 133 8.56 -8.47 -10.55
CA VAL A 133 9.64 -7.47 -10.70
C VAL A 133 9.89 -6.72 -9.38
N ASN A 134 8.83 -6.34 -8.66
CA ASN A 134 8.95 -5.67 -7.37
C ASN A 134 9.65 -6.57 -6.33
N ALA A 135 9.31 -7.86 -6.31
CA ALA A 135 9.90 -8.80 -5.37
C ALA A 135 11.33 -9.23 -5.77
N TYR A 136 11.57 -9.58 -7.04
CA TYR A 136 12.77 -10.28 -7.45
C TYR A 136 13.63 -9.56 -8.51
N GLY A 137 13.19 -8.43 -9.04
CA GLY A 137 13.88 -7.73 -10.12
C GLY A 137 13.65 -8.39 -11.47
N ASP A 138 14.74 -8.80 -12.14
CA ASP A 138 14.65 -9.49 -13.44
C ASP A 138 13.76 -10.72 -13.35
N CYS A 139 12.94 -10.93 -14.39
CA CYS A 139 12.02 -12.05 -14.43
C CYS A 139 11.75 -12.53 -15.86
N VAL A 140 10.89 -13.52 -16.05
CA VAL A 140 10.50 -14.04 -17.36
C VAL A 140 9.20 -13.39 -17.79
N TRP A 141 9.09 -12.93 -19.04
CA TRP A 141 7.82 -12.44 -19.58
C TRP A 141 6.97 -13.58 -20.13
N GLN A 142 5.74 -13.70 -19.64
CA GLN A 142 4.77 -14.71 -20.09
C GLN A 142 3.56 -14.03 -20.74
N ASP A 143 3.47 -14.07 -22.07
CA ASP A 143 2.41 -13.43 -22.84
C ASP A 143 1.47 -14.39 -23.58
N HIS A 144 1.67 -15.67 -23.43
CA HIS A 144 0.87 -16.72 -24.05
C HIS A 144 0.65 -17.90 -23.10
N GLU A 145 -0.23 -18.82 -23.50
CA GLU A 145 -0.40 -20.09 -22.80
C GLU A 145 0.82 -20.98 -23.04
N VAL A 146 1.49 -21.36 -21.95
CA VAL A 146 2.71 -22.17 -21.99
C VAL A 146 2.35 -23.65 -21.86
N ASP A 147 2.88 -24.49 -22.74
CA ASP A 147 2.86 -25.96 -22.57
C ASP A 147 3.81 -26.33 -21.43
N MET A 148 3.32 -27.13 -20.48
CA MET A 148 4.14 -27.63 -19.37
C MET A 148 5.31 -28.52 -19.82
N ASN A 149 5.27 -29.06 -21.05
CA ASN A 149 6.33 -29.87 -21.63
C ASN A 149 7.29 -29.07 -22.52
N ASP A 150 7.16 -27.75 -22.60
CA ASP A 150 8.07 -26.91 -23.36
C ASP A 150 9.41 -26.77 -22.64
N GLU A 151 10.41 -27.53 -23.06
CA GLU A 151 11.76 -27.52 -22.51
C GLU A 151 12.44 -26.15 -22.64
N ALA A 152 12.15 -25.39 -23.70
CA ALA A 152 12.69 -24.08 -23.91
C ALA A 152 12.15 -23.12 -22.85
N TRP A 153 10.85 -23.22 -22.51
CA TRP A 153 10.26 -22.46 -21.43
C TRP A 153 10.84 -22.81 -20.05
N GLN A 154 11.03 -24.10 -19.79
CA GLN A 154 11.56 -24.58 -18.52
C GLN A 154 13.04 -24.20 -18.28
N SER A 155 13.79 -23.89 -19.35
CA SER A 155 15.22 -23.53 -19.29
C SER A 155 15.50 -22.04 -19.50
N GLN A 156 14.49 -21.17 -19.50
CA GLN A 156 14.65 -19.75 -19.73
C GLN A 156 15.53 -19.05 -18.68
N THR A 157 16.22 -18.01 -19.11
CA THR A 157 16.88 -17.04 -18.23
C THR A 157 15.96 -15.87 -17.91
N ARG A 158 16.30 -15.10 -16.90
CA ARG A 158 15.58 -13.87 -16.58
C ARG A 158 15.90 -12.77 -17.59
N THR A 159 14.88 -12.00 -17.98
CA THR A 159 14.98 -10.79 -18.80
C THR A 159 15.16 -9.59 -17.89
N ASP A 160 15.93 -8.60 -18.33
CA ASP A 160 16.13 -7.32 -17.62
C ASP A 160 14.81 -6.68 -17.19
N ARG A 161 14.79 -6.18 -15.96
CA ARG A 161 13.59 -5.60 -15.35
C ARG A 161 12.98 -4.43 -16.14
N ALA A 162 13.82 -3.56 -16.73
CA ALA A 162 13.31 -2.42 -17.49
C ALA A 162 12.61 -2.89 -18.78
N GLU A 163 13.09 -3.97 -19.42
CA GLU A 163 12.42 -4.56 -20.57
C GLU A 163 11.05 -5.15 -20.18
N ILE A 164 11.00 -5.91 -19.08
CA ILE A 164 9.74 -6.44 -18.55
C ILE A 164 8.77 -5.29 -18.22
N MET A 165 9.27 -4.24 -17.55
CA MET A 165 8.43 -3.11 -17.16
C MET A 165 7.90 -2.29 -18.34
N ARG A 166 8.62 -2.23 -19.49
CA ARG A 166 8.05 -1.67 -20.72
C ARG A 166 6.84 -2.48 -21.19
N LYS A 167 6.93 -3.81 -21.18
CA LYS A 167 5.80 -4.70 -21.55
C LYS A 167 4.63 -4.55 -20.57
N VAL A 168 4.91 -4.43 -19.27
CA VAL A 168 3.89 -4.12 -18.24
C VAL A 168 3.20 -2.79 -18.56
N CYS A 169 3.97 -1.74 -18.88
CA CYS A 169 3.41 -0.44 -19.24
C CYS A 169 2.59 -0.49 -20.54
N GLU A 170 3.01 -1.25 -21.55
CA GLU A 170 2.27 -1.47 -22.80
C GLU A 170 0.91 -2.15 -22.55
N ASP A 171 0.86 -3.18 -21.72
CA ASP A 171 -0.37 -3.87 -21.35
C ASP A 171 -1.33 -2.96 -20.57
N LEU A 172 -0.83 -2.18 -19.60
CA LEU A 172 -1.63 -1.24 -18.84
C LEU A 172 -2.13 -0.07 -19.71
N LYS A 173 -1.30 0.42 -20.63
CA LYS A 173 -1.68 1.47 -21.60
C LYS A 173 -2.79 0.95 -22.52
N PHE A 174 -2.67 -0.27 -23.03
CA PHE A 174 -3.73 -0.89 -23.82
C PHE A 174 -5.05 -0.94 -23.04
N ALA A 175 -5.01 -1.38 -21.77
CA ALA A 175 -6.19 -1.43 -20.91
C ALA A 175 -6.79 -0.02 -20.70
N GLY A 176 -5.95 0.99 -20.42
CA GLY A 176 -6.39 2.38 -20.27
C GLY A 176 -7.04 2.97 -21.53
N GLN A 177 -6.61 2.54 -22.71
CA GLN A 177 -7.14 3.02 -23.99
C GLN A 177 -8.42 2.30 -24.42
N ASN A 178 -8.61 1.03 -24.05
CA ASN A 178 -9.60 0.15 -24.65
C ASN A 178 -10.67 -0.37 -23.68
N CYS A 179 -10.44 -0.31 -22.37
CA CYS A 179 -11.46 -0.72 -21.41
C CYS A 179 -12.60 0.29 -21.30
N ARG A 180 -13.77 -0.21 -20.90
CA ARG A 180 -14.97 0.59 -20.66
C ARG A 180 -14.75 1.64 -19.59
N ASP A 181 -15.57 2.65 -19.63
CA ASP A 181 -15.62 3.73 -18.65
C ASP A 181 -16.83 3.52 -17.74
N TYR A 182 -16.64 2.88 -16.60
CA TYR A 182 -17.66 2.73 -15.58
C TYR A 182 -17.57 3.86 -14.54
N SER A 183 -18.71 4.21 -13.96
CA SER A 183 -18.84 5.29 -12.96
C SER A 183 -19.38 4.80 -11.61
N ASP A 184 -19.41 3.49 -11.39
CA ASP A 184 -19.93 2.90 -10.15
C ASP A 184 -18.88 2.84 -9.02
N GLY A 185 -17.64 3.16 -9.31
CA GLY A 185 -16.51 3.10 -8.36
C GLY A 185 -16.13 1.68 -7.91
N ARG A 186 -16.76 0.62 -8.44
CA ARG A 186 -16.52 -0.77 -8.04
C ARG A 186 -16.10 -1.68 -9.18
N SER A 187 -16.57 -1.40 -10.40
CA SER A 187 -16.18 -2.14 -11.59
C SER A 187 -14.82 -1.72 -12.11
N PHE A 188 -14.03 -2.67 -12.62
CA PHE A 188 -12.80 -2.35 -13.31
C PHE A 188 -13.06 -1.52 -14.57
N HIS A 189 -12.36 -0.42 -14.73
CA HIS A 189 -12.50 0.52 -15.84
C HIS A 189 -11.17 1.16 -16.27
N LYS A 190 -11.16 1.83 -17.41
CA LYS A 190 -9.95 2.39 -18.03
C LYS A 190 -9.12 3.28 -17.10
N TYR A 191 -9.74 4.03 -16.19
CA TYR A 191 -8.99 4.91 -15.30
C TYR A 191 -8.30 4.18 -14.14
N VAL A 192 -8.77 2.98 -13.77
CA VAL A 192 -8.02 2.07 -12.89
C VAL A 192 -6.70 1.67 -13.56
N ALA A 193 -6.75 1.34 -14.86
CA ALA A 193 -5.55 0.99 -15.61
C ALA A 193 -4.55 2.17 -15.71
N TRP A 194 -5.04 3.39 -15.98
CA TRP A 194 -4.21 4.59 -16.00
C TRP A 194 -3.60 4.91 -14.61
N THR A 195 -4.37 4.73 -13.54
CA THR A 195 -3.87 4.92 -12.16
C THR A 195 -2.74 3.94 -11.86
N VAL A 196 -2.93 2.65 -12.16
CA VAL A 196 -1.89 1.64 -11.95
C VAL A 196 -0.68 1.88 -12.84
N LEU A 197 -0.88 2.28 -14.10
CA LEU A 197 0.23 2.63 -14.99
C LEU A 197 1.07 3.78 -14.42
N SER A 198 0.43 4.83 -13.87
CA SER A 198 1.16 5.92 -13.24
C SER A 198 2.02 5.47 -12.06
N ARG A 199 1.50 4.54 -11.23
CA ARG A 199 2.20 3.96 -10.08
C ARG A 199 3.40 3.13 -10.50
N VAL A 200 3.20 2.15 -11.40
CA VAL A 200 4.26 1.19 -11.75
C VAL A 200 5.36 1.83 -12.58
N ALA A 201 5.01 2.78 -13.45
CA ALA A 201 6.00 3.55 -14.20
C ALA A 201 6.81 4.48 -13.26
N LEU A 202 6.18 5.13 -12.28
CA LEU A 202 6.87 5.93 -11.28
C LEU A 202 7.84 5.08 -10.45
N PHE A 203 7.41 3.87 -10.07
CA PHE A 203 8.25 2.92 -9.35
C PHE A 203 9.51 2.58 -10.16
N GLU A 204 9.35 2.16 -11.41
CA GLU A 204 10.47 1.77 -12.25
C GLU A 204 11.37 2.96 -12.59
N GLY A 205 10.81 4.12 -12.89
CA GLY A 205 11.59 5.35 -13.10
C GLY A 205 12.49 5.67 -11.91
N SER A 206 11.97 5.57 -10.69
CA SER A 206 12.76 5.77 -9.48
C SER A 206 13.83 4.69 -9.32
N TRP A 207 13.50 3.43 -9.57
CA TRP A 207 14.47 2.34 -9.51
C TRP A 207 15.62 2.55 -10.50
N GLN A 208 15.33 2.91 -11.73
CA GLN A 208 16.33 3.17 -12.75
C GLN A 208 17.22 4.38 -12.38
N LYS A 209 16.65 5.43 -11.80
CA LYS A 209 17.40 6.61 -11.34
C LYS A 209 18.30 6.30 -10.15
N TYR A 210 17.76 5.69 -9.10
CA TYR A 210 18.43 5.59 -7.81
C TYR A 210 19.28 4.33 -7.65
N HIS A 211 18.86 3.19 -8.20
CA HIS A 211 19.60 1.93 -8.14
C HIS A 211 20.51 1.74 -9.35
N MET A 212 19.96 1.87 -10.56
CA MET A 212 20.69 1.57 -11.80
C MET A 212 21.51 2.76 -12.31
N LYS A 213 21.28 3.97 -11.76
CA LYS A 213 21.94 5.23 -12.21
C LYS A 213 21.73 5.50 -13.70
N ASN A 214 20.64 5.05 -14.29
CA ASN A 214 20.30 5.18 -15.68
C ASN A 214 19.21 6.26 -15.90
N ASN A 215 19.63 7.52 -15.97
CA ASN A 215 18.72 8.64 -16.11
C ASN A 215 17.93 8.63 -17.44
N THR A 216 18.46 8.05 -18.50
CA THR A 216 17.75 7.94 -19.79
C THR A 216 16.53 7.06 -19.65
N VAL A 217 16.70 5.85 -19.12
CA VAL A 217 15.58 4.91 -18.89
C VAL A 217 14.66 5.44 -17.79
N ALA A 218 15.21 6.04 -16.72
CA ALA A 218 14.41 6.66 -15.67
C ALA A 218 13.44 7.70 -16.23
N ASN A 219 13.93 8.60 -17.08
CA ASN A 219 13.11 9.65 -17.69
C ASN A 219 12.05 9.10 -18.67
N GLU A 220 12.30 7.96 -19.32
CA GLU A 220 11.29 7.25 -20.12
C GLU A 220 10.08 6.89 -19.22
N PHE A 221 10.34 6.22 -18.10
CA PHE A 221 9.28 5.78 -17.19
C PHE A 221 8.61 6.95 -16.45
N PHE A 222 9.34 7.99 -16.04
CA PHE A 222 8.73 9.18 -15.43
C PHE A 222 7.79 9.92 -16.41
N LYS A 223 8.10 9.94 -17.72
CA LYS A 223 7.17 10.49 -18.73
C LYS A 223 5.90 9.65 -18.82
N ILE A 224 6.02 8.32 -18.84
CA ILE A 224 4.87 7.42 -18.85
C ILE A 224 4.00 7.65 -17.59
N ALA A 225 4.64 7.75 -16.41
CA ALA A 225 3.93 8.01 -15.15
C ALA A 225 3.17 9.34 -15.18
N LYS A 226 3.81 10.41 -15.64
CA LYS A 226 3.20 11.74 -15.81
C LYS A 226 2.01 11.71 -16.76
N GLU A 227 2.18 11.11 -17.94
CA GLU A 227 1.13 11.01 -18.97
C GLU A 227 -0.07 10.20 -18.46
N ALA A 228 0.18 9.06 -17.82
CA ALA A 228 -0.86 8.21 -17.28
C ALA A 228 -1.67 8.91 -16.16
N ALA A 229 -1.00 9.64 -15.28
CA ALA A 229 -1.67 10.45 -14.26
C ALA A 229 -2.53 11.56 -14.91
N LEU A 230 -2.03 12.22 -15.96
CA LEU A 230 -2.78 13.25 -16.70
C LEU A 230 -4.04 12.70 -17.36
N GLU A 231 -4.07 11.46 -17.84
CA GLU A 231 -5.27 10.83 -18.40
C GLU A 231 -6.40 10.77 -17.34
N VAL A 232 -6.06 10.48 -16.09
CA VAL A 232 -7.02 10.50 -15.00
C VAL A 232 -7.41 11.93 -14.62
N MET A 233 -6.44 12.83 -14.43
CA MET A 233 -6.67 14.22 -14.03
C MET A 233 -7.52 14.99 -15.05
N ASN A 234 -7.20 14.86 -16.34
CA ASN A 234 -7.92 15.53 -17.42
C ASN A 234 -9.33 14.99 -17.69
N SER A 235 -9.68 13.83 -17.12
CA SER A 235 -11.04 13.32 -17.21
C SER A 235 -12.07 14.20 -16.50
N GLY A 236 -11.62 14.96 -15.49
CA GLY A 236 -12.47 15.81 -14.65
C GLY A 236 -13.48 15.03 -13.78
N LYS A 237 -13.31 13.71 -13.65
CA LYS A 237 -14.26 12.86 -12.92
C LYS A 237 -14.04 12.86 -11.41
N TRP A 238 -12.82 13.14 -10.96
CA TRP A 238 -12.44 13.11 -9.56
C TRP A 238 -11.91 14.46 -9.10
N SER A 239 -12.05 14.70 -7.81
CA SER A 239 -11.55 15.91 -7.15
C SER A 239 -11.32 15.63 -5.67
N ILE A 240 -10.33 16.30 -5.08
CA ILE A 240 -10.09 16.25 -3.65
C ILE A 240 -11.20 17.02 -2.91
N HIS A 241 -11.78 16.43 -1.88
CA HIS A 241 -12.73 17.09 -0.99
C HIS A 241 -12.08 17.49 0.35
N ASN A 242 -12.85 18.12 1.24
CA ASN A 242 -12.29 18.70 2.48
C ASN A 242 -12.28 17.76 3.69
N ASP A 243 -12.79 16.56 3.56
CA ASP A 243 -12.95 15.59 4.65
C ASP A 243 -12.08 14.36 4.42
N TYR A 244 -10.79 14.48 4.77
CA TYR A 244 -9.81 13.40 4.67
C TYR A 244 -10.29 12.12 5.38
N ALA A 245 -10.93 12.26 6.54
CA ALA A 245 -11.36 11.13 7.36
C ALA A 245 -12.38 10.24 6.65
N SER A 246 -13.34 10.83 5.93
CA SER A 246 -14.39 10.08 5.24
C SER A 246 -13.88 9.09 4.22
N ASN A 247 -12.67 9.26 3.69
CA ASN A 247 -12.03 8.30 2.79
C ASN A 247 -11.75 6.95 3.45
N TYR A 248 -11.65 6.91 4.79
CA TYR A 248 -11.18 5.73 5.53
C TYR A 248 -12.18 5.11 6.50
N ILE A 249 -13.16 5.91 6.95
CA ILE A 249 -14.12 5.49 8.00
C ILE A 249 -15.58 5.51 7.54
N SER A 250 -15.86 5.76 6.26
CA SER A 250 -17.21 5.75 5.73
C SER A 250 -17.75 4.33 5.53
N LYS A 251 -19.04 4.13 5.85
CA LYS A 251 -19.77 2.91 5.51
C LYS A 251 -20.29 2.89 4.08
N ASP A 252 -20.22 4.01 3.37
CA ASP A 252 -20.63 4.14 1.98
C ASP A 252 -19.72 5.14 1.27
N LEU A 253 -18.85 4.63 0.42
CA LEU A 253 -17.97 5.44 -0.43
C LEU A 253 -18.59 5.75 -1.80
N LYS A 254 -19.84 5.35 -2.04
CA LYS A 254 -20.55 5.67 -3.27
C LYS A 254 -20.70 7.18 -3.42
N GLY A 255 -20.18 7.70 -4.53
CA GLY A 255 -20.23 9.15 -4.79
C GLY A 255 -19.17 9.97 -4.08
N ASN A 256 -18.26 9.36 -3.31
CA ASN A 256 -17.07 10.05 -2.83
C ASN A 256 -16.19 10.45 -4.03
N SER A 257 -15.93 11.75 -4.15
CA SER A 257 -15.26 12.34 -5.33
C SER A 257 -13.79 11.94 -5.49
N GLU A 258 -13.19 11.28 -4.50
CA GLU A 258 -11.81 10.81 -4.57
C GLU A 258 -11.67 9.35 -4.94
N MET A 259 -12.76 8.57 -4.85
CA MET A 259 -12.72 7.14 -5.07
C MET A 259 -12.73 6.80 -6.56
N ILE A 260 -11.56 6.41 -7.09
CA ILE A 260 -11.46 5.83 -8.43
C ILE A 260 -11.99 4.40 -8.40
N MET A 261 -11.63 3.65 -7.35
CA MET A 261 -12.19 2.34 -7.06
C MET A 261 -12.17 2.06 -5.56
N TYR A 262 -13.26 1.45 -5.06
CA TYR A 262 -13.38 1.02 -3.67
C TYR A 262 -14.01 -0.37 -3.58
N LYS A 263 -13.85 -1.04 -2.43
CA LYS A 263 -14.55 -2.27 -2.06
C LYS A 263 -15.65 -1.96 -1.07
N GLU A 264 -16.85 -2.41 -1.39
CA GLU A 264 -17.98 -2.40 -0.47
C GLU A 264 -17.81 -3.52 0.55
N PHE A 265 -17.94 -3.18 1.83
CA PHE A 265 -18.04 -4.14 2.91
C PHE A 265 -19.40 -4.00 3.58
N ARG A 266 -20.02 -5.14 3.86
CA ARG A 266 -21.33 -5.20 4.49
C ARG A 266 -21.39 -6.42 5.38
N TYR A 267 -21.66 -6.20 6.65
CA TYR A 267 -21.80 -7.30 7.60
C TYR A 267 -23.14 -7.23 8.33
N ASP A 268 -24.12 -8.00 7.84
CA ASP A 268 -25.48 -8.09 8.37
C ASP A 268 -25.98 -9.56 8.40
N SER A 269 -27.29 -9.76 8.54
CA SER A 269 -27.90 -11.10 8.56
C SER A 269 -27.77 -11.85 7.23
N GLU A 270 -27.69 -11.12 6.11
CA GLU A 270 -27.69 -11.67 4.75
C GLU A 270 -26.28 -11.74 4.16
N VAL A 271 -25.48 -10.68 4.36
CA VAL A 271 -24.13 -10.56 3.83
C VAL A 271 -23.11 -10.60 4.97
N LYS A 272 -22.11 -11.45 4.83
CA LYS A 272 -21.03 -11.64 5.83
C LYS A 272 -19.68 -11.20 5.27
N LEU A 273 -19.65 -10.08 4.54
CA LEU A 273 -18.44 -9.50 3.97
C LEU A 273 -17.97 -8.34 4.84
N GLY A 274 -17.23 -8.65 5.88
CA GLY A 274 -16.61 -7.67 6.76
C GLY A 274 -15.08 -7.72 6.70
N HIS A 275 -14.46 -6.80 7.44
CA HIS A 275 -13.01 -6.77 7.63
C HIS A 275 -12.66 -6.62 9.11
N GLY A 276 -11.37 -6.56 9.45
CA GLY A 276 -10.93 -6.51 10.84
C GLY A 276 -10.15 -5.25 11.21
N LEU A 277 -10.05 -4.28 10.32
CA LEU A 277 -9.08 -3.19 10.46
C LEU A 277 -9.37 -2.28 11.66
N HIS A 278 -10.63 -1.89 11.86
CA HIS A 278 -11.03 -1.12 13.02
C HIS A 278 -10.72 -1.87 14.33
N GLY A 279 -11.10 -3.13 14.44
CA GLY A 279 -10.86 -3.94 15.63
C GLY A 279 -9.37 -4.05 15.99
N TYR A 280 -8.51 -4.22 15.01
CA TYR A 280 -7.06 -4.26 15.24
C TYR A 280 -6.46 -2.90 15.61
N SER A 281 -7.08 -1.81 15.18
CA SER A 281 -6.64 -0.46 15.54
C SER A 281 -7.19 -0.01 16.89
N SER A 282 -8.34 -0.53 17.35
CA SER A 282 -9.04 -0.02 18.52
C SER A 282 -9.18 -1.00 19.69
N SER A 283 -9.38 -2.29 19.43
CA SER A 283 -9.72 -3.28 20.48
C SER A 283 -8.60 -4.24 20.85
N SER A 284 -7.62 -4.42 19.97
CA SER A 284 -6.46 -5.27 20.27
C SER A 284 -5.55 -4.63 21.30
N THR A 285 -4.98 -5.44 22.19
CA THR A 285 -4.02 -4.98 23.20
C THR A 285 -2.71 -5.75 23.02
N PRO A 286 -1.59 -5.05 22.76
CA PRO A 286 -1.44 -3.61 22.53
C PRO A 286 -1.97 -3.18 21.15
N THR A 287 -2.53 -1.98 21.07
CA THR A 287 -2.96 -1.38 19.80
C THR A 287 -1.76 -0.84 19.02
N TRP A 288 -1.92 -0.69 17.71
CA TRP A 288 -0.84 -0.19 16.87
C TRP A 288 -0.62 1.31 17.06
N GLY A 289 0.65 1.70 17.08
CA GLY A 289 1.06 3.08 17.29
C GLY A 289 1.93 3.62 16.17
N MET A 290 1.71 4.90 15.79
CA MET A 290 2.59 5.57 14.84
C MET A 290 3.97 5.79 15.44
N THR A 291 4.99 5.82 14.59
CA THR A 291 6.36 6.11 15.02
C THR A 291 6.60 7.61 15.17
N LYS A 292 7.60 7.96 15.98
CA LYS A 292 8.09 9.34 16.12
C LYS A 292 8.48 9.93 14.77
N ASP A 293 9.16 9.16 13.92
CA ASP A 293 9.58 9.60 12.59
C ASP A 293 8.39 9.94 11.69
N ALA A 294 7.33 9.14 11.76
CA ALA A 294 6.09 9.40 11.03
C ALA A 294 5.38 10.66 11.54
N VAL A 295 5.26 10.83 12.86
CA VAL A 295 4.66 12.02 13.47
C VAL A 295 5.45 13.29 13.11
N GLU A 296 6.76 13.26 13.15
CA GLU A 296 7.62 14.40 12.80
C GLU A 296 7.56 14.79 11.32
N SER A 297 7.13 13.87 10.44
CA SER A 297 7.02 14.15 9.00
C SER A 297 5.95 15.20 8.67
N TYR A 298 4.95 15.39 9.51
CA TYR A 298 3.90 16.39 9.28
C TYR A 298 4.39 17.81 9.53
N CYS A 299 3.94 18.74 8.71
CA CYS A 299 4.22 20.17 8.88
C CYS A 299 3.46 20.75 10.08
N ASN A 300 3.90 21.90 10.59
CA ASN A 300 3.12 22.73 11.49
C ASN A 300 1.98 23.44 10.72
N ALA A 301 1.03 24.06 11.43
CA ALA A 301 -0.12 24.75 10.82
C ALA A 301 0.28 25.91 9.90
N ASP A 302 1.49 26.46 10.05
CA ASP A 302 2.09 27.44 9.14
C ASP A 302 2.51 26.84 7.79
N GLY A 303 2.40 25.52 7.63
CA GLY A 303 2.76 24.77 6.43
C GLY A 303 4.24 24.45 6.29
N LEU A 304 5.05 24.82 7.28
CA LEU A 304 6.49 24.59 7.30
C LEU A 304 6.84 23.27 8.02
N PRO A 305 7.85 22.54 7.55
CA PRO A 305 8.43 21.43 8.30
C PRO A 305 8.94 21.86 9.67
N ILE A 306 8.97 20.95 10.65
CA ILE A 306 9.34 21.24 12.04
C ILE A 306 10.74 21.85 12.21
N HIS A 307 11.67 21.57 11.29
CA HIS A 307 13.04 22.12 11.33
C HIS A 307 13.15 23.53 10.76
N VAL A 308 12.11 24.06 10.11
CA VAL A 308 12.05 25.39 9.51
C VAL A 308 11.09 26.31 10.26
N SER A 309 9.98 25.72 10.76
CA SER A 309 8.94 26.47 11.49
C SER A 309 9.49 27.06 12.78
N GLU A 310 9.19 28.34 13.05
CA GLU A 310 9.52 29.00 14.32
C GLU A 310 8.75 28.38 15.51
N VAL A 311 7.63 27.70 15.26
CA VAL A 311 6.89 26.95 16.28
C VAL A 311 7.71 25.79 16.83
N GLY A 312 8.55 25.18 15.98
CA GLY A 312 9.38 24.03 16.34
C GLY A 312 8.53 22.76 16.57
N PHE A 313 9.06 21.86 17.41
CA PHE A 313 8.42 20.59 17.77
C PHE A 313 8.55 20.38 19.29
N ASP A 314 7.42 20.23 19.97
CA ASP A 314 7.35 19.94 21.41
C ASP A 314 6.68 18.57 21.64
N ASP A 315 7.49 17.59 22.03
CA ASP A 315 7.08 16.21 22.33
C ASP A 315 6.93 15.94 23.83
N SER A 316 6.85 17.01 24.65
CA SER A 316 6.71 16.87 26.11
C SER A 316 5.35 16.33 26.55
N THR A 317 4.33 16.40 25.65
CA THR A 317 3.03 15.72 25.79
C THR A 317 2.55 15.27 24.42
N VAL A 318 1.63 14.29 24.36
CA VAL A 318 1.01 13.84 23.11
C VAL A 318 0.25 14.99 22.43
N GLU A 319 -0.51 15.77 23.20
CA GLU A 319 -1.26 16.90 22.67
C GLU A 319 -0.38 17.95 22.00
N LYS A 320 0.76 18.27 22.59
CA LYS A 320 1.70 19.25 22.02
C LYS A 320 2.37 18.73 20.77
N ALA A 321 2.66 17.43 20.72
CA ALA A 321 3.24 16.79 19.54
C ALA A 321 2.28 16.76 18.33
N ILE A 322 0.95 16.77 18.57
CA ILE A 322 -0.08 16.56 17.54
C ILE A 322 -0.82 17.84 17.16
N ARG A 323 -1.24 18.66 18.17
CA ARG A 323 -2.08 19.84 17.93
C ARG A 323 -1.31 20.98 17.26
N GLY A 324 -2.04 21.81 16.53
CA GLY A 324 -1.48 22.97 15.84
C GLY A 324 -0.60 22.61 14.64
N ARG A 325 -0.84 21.44 14.05
CA ARG A 325 -0.12 20.92 12.90
C ARG A 325 -1.07 20.57 11.75
N ASP A 326 -0.55 19.97 10.71
CA ASP A 326 -1.32 19.41 9.60
C ASP A 326 -2.53 18.60 10.11
N ALA A 327 -3.73 18.92 9.61
CA ALA A 327 -4.98 18.36 10.14
C ALA A 327 -5.08 16.84 9.97
N ARG A 328 -4.39 16.25 8.98
CA ARG A 328 -4.33 14.80 8.79
C ARG A 328 -3.70 14.10 10.00
N LEU A 329 -2.74 14.75 10.66
CA LEU A 329 -2.08 14.18 11.83
C LEU A 329 -3.06 13.96 12.98
N ALA A 330 -3.93 14.94 13.27
CA ALA A 330 -4.93 14.83 14.33
C ALA A 330 -6.04 13.79 14.02
N HIS A 331 -6.23 13.44 12.74
CA HIS A 331 -7.08 12.32 12.37
C HIS A 331 -6.36 10.97 12.54
N ASN A 332 -5.09 10.92 12.12
CA ASN A 332 -4.31 9.68 12.06
C ASN A 332 -3.77 9.24 13.43
N VAL A 333 -3.63 10.19 14.37
CA VAL A 333 -3.17 9.92 15.74
C VAL A 333 -4.11 10.58 16.73
N CYS A 334 -4.45 9.87 17.78
CA CYS A 334 -5.24 10.43 18.87
C CYS A 334 -4.48 11.60 19.52
N ASP A 335 -5.03 12.81 19.44
CA ASP A 335 -4.42 14.04 19.96
C ASP A 335 -4.83 14.36 21.41
N SER A 336 -5.58 13.48 22.04
CA SER A 336 -6.15 13.72 23.37
C SER A 336 -6.01 12.50 24.26
N VAL A 337 -5.55 12.76 25.47
CA VAL A 337 -5.56 11.78 26.56
C VAL A 337 -6.99 11.52 27.04
N VAL A 338 -7.93 12.42 26.78
CA VAL A 338 -9.32 12.41 27.23
C VAL A 338 -10.28 12.29 26.05
N MET A 339 -10.04 11.37 25.14
CA MET A 339 -11.07 11.12 24.13
C MET A 339 -12.05 10.05 24.57
N LEU A 340 -13.32 10.40 24.61
CA LEU A 340 -14.45 9.48 24.44
C LEU A 340 -14.65 8.45 25.56
N ASP A 341 -14.92 8.91 26.77
CA ASP A 341 -15.18 8.00 27.88
C ASP A 341 -13.92 7.29 28.46
N THR A 342 -14.00 6.85 29.68
CA THR A 342 -12.92 6.27 30.50
C THR A 342 -12.16 5.09 29.88
N TYR A 343 -12.62 4.57 28.75
CA TYR A 343 -12.03 3.39 28.10
C TYR A 343 -11.04 3.70 26.95
N SER A 344 -11.18 4.85 26.28
CA SER A 344 -10.44 5.09 25.03
C SER A 344 -9.03 5.66 25.22
N TRP A 345 -8.77 6.36 26.29
CA TRP A 345 -7.44 6.90 26.59
C TRP A 345 -6.44 5.85 27.11
N LEU A 346 -6.92 4.80 27.79
CA LEU A 346 -6.10 3.62 28.11
C LEU A 346 -5.54 2.96 26.84
N LYS A 347 -6.25 3.05 25.71
CA LYS A 347 -5.79 2.54 24.43
C LYS A 347 -4.62 3.32 23.86
N GLY A 348 -4.55 4.63 24.05
CA GLY A 348 -3.42 5.46 23.60
C GLY A 348 -2.10 5.00 24.21
N ILE A 349 -2.09 4.74 25.51
CA ILE A 349 -0.91 4.22 26.24
C ILE A 349 -0.62 2.77 25.95
N ASN A 350 -1.66 1.97 25.76
CA ASN A 350 -1.52 0.57 25.37
C ASN A 350 -1.11 0.43 23.90
N SER A 351 -1.01 1.53 23.13
CA SER A 351 -0.41 1.45 21.81
C SER A 351 1.09 1.20 21.92
N THR A 352 1.62 0.50 20.94
CA THR A 352 3.03 0.07 20.92
C THR A 352 4.04 1.21 21.01
N THR A 353 3.63 2.44 20.64
CA THR A 353 4.51 3.62 20.63
C THR A 353 4.00 4.76 21.52
N GLY A 354 2.79 4.68 22.06
CA GLY A 354 2.12 5.79 22.75
C GLY A 354 1.42 6.78 21.80
N TYR A 355 1.70 6.79 20.51
CA TYR A 355 0.96 7.51 19.47
C TYR A 355 -0.10 6.59 18.87
N TRP A 356 -1.27 6.52 19.47
CA TRP A 356 -2.33 5.61 19.04
C TRP A 356 -2.80 5.94 17.62
N LEU A 357 -2.69 4.97 16.71
CA LEU A 357 -3.12 5.08 15.32
C LEU A 357 -4.66 5.00 15.22
N THR A 358 -5.29 6.13 14.85
CA THR A 358 -6.74 6.29 14.77
C THR A 358 -7.27 6.44 13.34
N LYS A 359 -6.41 6.37 12.32
CA LYS A 359 -6.79 6.59 10.91
C LYS A 359 -8.05 5.83 10.47
N PHE A 360 -8.22 4.60 10.95
CA PHE A 360 -9.30 3.69 10.55
C PHE A 360 -10.33 3.48 11.66
N VAL A 361 -10.28 4.28 12.73
CA VAL A 361 -11.13 4.12 13.90
C VAL A 361 -12.44 4.89 13.73
N VAL A 362 -13.55 4.17 13.72
CA VAL A 362 -14.90 4.76 13.75
C VAL A 362 -15.28 5.03 15.19
N LYS A 363 -15.40 6.30 15.56
CA LYS A 363 -15.69 6.73 16.95
C LYS A 363 -16.95 6.08 17.51
N ASP A 364 -18.01 6.02 16.72
CA ASP A 364 -19.29 5.44 17.15
C ASP A 364 -19.20 3.96 17.53
N TYR A 365 -18.31 3.19 16.90
CA TYR A 365 -18.09 1.80 17.26
C TYR A 365 -17.44 1.68 18.63
N VAL A 366 -16.49 2.58 18.93
CA VAL A 366 -15.79 2.59 20.22
C VAL A 366 -16.72 3.01 21.35
N LEU A 367 -17.61 3.99 21.09
CA LEU A 367 -18.51 4.56 22.09
C LEU A 367 -19.67 3.65 22.46
N ASN A 368 -20.31 3.08 21.45
CA ASN A 368 -21.57 2.36 21.63
C ASN A 368 -21.38 0.87 21.83
N GLY A 369 -20.15 0.37 21.60
CA GLY A 369 -19.86 -1.06 21.62
C GLY A 369 -20.66 -1.81 20.55
N GLY A 370 -20.29 -3.02 20.28
CA GLY A 370 -21.09 -3.86 19.40
C GLY A 370 -20.23 -4.80 18.56
N ALA A 371 -20.90 -5.66 17.80
CA ALA A 371 -20.25 -6.63 16.96
C ALA A 371 -19.33 -5.97 15.93
N ASN A 372 -19.69 -4.75 15.44
CA ASN A 372 -18.93 -4.04 14.42
C ASN A 372 -17.60 -3.46 14.92
N GLU A 373 -17.37 -3.37 16.23
CA GLU A 373 -16.07 -3.01 16.79
C GLU A 373 -15.03 -4.12 16.58
N LEU A 374 -15.49 -5.37 16.56
CA LEU A 374 -14.60 -6.54 16.54
C LEU A 374 -14.31 -7.03 15.11
N ALA A 375 -13.13 -7.58 14.91
CA ALA A 375 -12.83 -8.34 13.70
C ALA A 375 -13.59 -9.69 13.69
N PRO A 376 -14.13 -10.15 12.56
CA PRO A 376 -14.11 -9.57 11.20
C PRO A 376 -15.36 -8.76 10.83
N TYR A 377 -16.02 -8.10 11.76
CA TYR A 377 -17.37 -7.56 11.62
C TYR A 377 -17.41 -6.09 11.17
N ASN A 378 -16.24 -5.48 10.90
CA ASN A 378 -16.19 -4.10 10.44
C ASN A 378 -16.78 -3.99 9.02
N ASP A 379 -17.59 -2.96 8.80
CA ASP A 379 -18.40 -2.75 7.61
C ASP A 379 -18.18 -1.36 6.96
N THR A 380 -17.04 -0.72 7.24
CA THR A 380 -16.64 0.48 6.49
C THR A 380 -16.10 0.10 5.12
N ASP A 381 -16.49 0.84 4.09
CA ASP A 381 -15.99 0.62 2.74
C ASP A 381 -14.49 0.91 2.66
N GLY A 382 -13.79 0.13 1.86
CA GLY A 382 -12.33 0.21 1.74
C GLY A 382 -11.86 0.82 0.43
N PRO A 383 -11.07 1.92 0.44
CA PRO A 383 -10.48 2.47 -0.78
C PRO A 383 -9.55 1.46 -1.43
N VAL A 384 -9.57 1.37 -2.77
CA VAL A 384 -8.65 0.57 -3.59
C VAL A 384 -7.72 1.49 -4.37
N TYR A 385 -8.27 2.43 -5.12
CA TYR A 385 -7.52 3.47 -5.84
C TYR A 385 -8.14 4.83 -5.56
N MET A 386 -7.32 5.79 -5.16
CA MET A 386 -7.75 7.14 -4.82
C MET A 386 -7.11 8.17 -5.73
N TYR A 387 -7.81 9.29 -5.91
CA TYR A 387 -7.33 10.41 -6.73
C TYR A 387 -6.11 11.10 -6.13
N SER A 388 -6.01 11.14 -4.79
CA SER A 388 -4.84 11.67 -4.08
C SER A 388 -3.53 10.98 -4.49
N GLU A 389 -3.54 9.67 -4.69
CA GLU A 389 -2.38 8.95 -5.22
C GLU A 389 -2.00 9.40 -6.62
N VAL A 390 -2.97 9.61 -7.50
CA VAL A 390 -2.72 10.08 -8.88
C VAL A 390 -2.05 11.45 -8.88
N LEU A 391 -2.52 12.36 -8.03
CA LEU A 391 -1.93 13.69 -7.88
C LEU A 391 -0.47 13.63 -7.40
N LEU A 392 -0.19 12.75 -6.45
CA LEU A 392 1.16 12.53 -5.93
C LEU A 392 2.08 11.87 -6.97
N ASN A 393 1.58 10.89 -7.72
CA ASN A 393 2.35 10.27 -8.80
C ASN A 393 2.69 11.30 -9.88
N TYR A 394 1.75 12.18 -10.24
CA TYR A 394 1.96 13.29 -11.17
C TYR A 394 3.03 14.27 -10.68
N ALA A 395 2.88 14.73 -9.44
CA ALA A 395 3.79 15.71 -8.85
C ALA A 395 5.22 15.17 -8.79
N GLU A 396 5.40 13.94 -8.32
CA GLU A 396 6.72 13.32 -8.23
C GLU A 396 7.33 13.12 -9.61
N ALA A 397 6.57 12.63 -10.60
CA ALA A 397 7.06 12.47 -11.96
C ALA A 397 7.50 13.80 -12.59
N CYS A 398 6.75 14.89 -12.37
CA CYS A 398 7.13 16.23 -12.83
C CYS A 398 8.43 16.72 -12.19
N ALA A 399 8.59 16.53 -10.88
CA ALA A 399 9.78 16.93 -10.15
C ALA A 399 11.01 16.09 -10.54
N GLU A 400 10.86 14.79 -10.68
CA GLU A 400 11.93 13.88 -11.10
C GLU A 400 12.43 14.17 -12.54
N LEU A 401 11.53 14.65 -13.41
CA LEU A 401 11.87 15.14 -14.75
C LEU A 401 12.46 16.55 -14.75
N GLY A 402 12.49 17.25 -13.63
CA GLY A 402 12.92 18.65 -13.54
C GLY A 402 11.99 19.62 -14.28
N SER A 403 10.71 19.25 -14.45
CA SER A 403 9.72 20.00 -15.25
C SER A 403 8.57 20.55 -14.43
N MET A 404 8.62 20.47 -13.09
CA MET A 404 7.54 20.94 -12.22
C MET A 404 7.43 22.45 -12.23
N THR A 405 6.23 22.95 -12.51
CA THR A 405 5.87 24.37 -12.47
C THR A 405 4.97 24.65 -11.25
N GLN A 406 4.75 25.94 -10.91
CA GLN A 406 3.77 26.32 -9.89
C GLN A 406 2.37 25.78 -10.22
N ALA A 407 1.95 25.90 -11.49
CA ALA A 407 0.65 25.38 -11.92
C ALA A 407 0.53 23.86 -11.79
N ASP A 408 1.65 23.13 -11.92
CA ASP A 408 1.67 21.69 -11.65
C ASP A 408 1.53 21.39 -10.15
N ALA A 409 2.18 22.18 -9.29
CA ALA A 409 2.02 22.07 -7.85
C ALA A 409 0.59 22.38 -7.40
N ASP A 410 -0.02 23.45 -7.95
CA ASP A 410 -1.35 23.90 -7.56
C ASP A 410 -2.44 22.88 -7.89
N LYS A 411 -2.35 22.18 -9.03
CA LYS A 411 -3.32 21.15 -9.42
C LYS A 411 -3.01 19.75 -8.84
N SER A 412 -1.98 19.61 -8.02
CA SER A 412 -1.54 18.33 -7.44
C SER A 412 -1.30 18.44 -5.95
N ILE A 413 -0.06 18.58 -5.47
CA ILE A 413 0.27 18.54 -4.05
C ILE A 413 -0.40 19.66 -3.25
N ASN A 414 -0.62 20.84 -3.83
CA ASN A 414 -1.26 21.96 -3.15
C ASN A 414 -2.76 21.71 -2.91
N GLU A 415 -3.43 20.92 -3.74
CA GLU A 415 -4.79 20.44 -3.46
C GLU A 415 -4.84 19.61 -2.17
N LEU A 416 -3.87 18.72 -1.96
CA LEU A 416 -3.80 17.88 -0.76
C LEU A 416 -3.45 18.69 0.48
N ARG A 417 -2.44 19.54 0.39
CA ARG A 417 -2.00 20.41 1.48
C ARG A 417 -3.13 21.31 1.99
N THR A 418 -3.84 21.94 1.07
CA THR A 418 -4.88 22.93 1.43
C THR A 418 -6.19 22.28 1.86
N LYS A 419 -6.60 21.18 1.22
CA LYS A 419 -7.89 20.54 1.47
C LYS A 419 -7.85 19.48 2.57
N HIS A 420 -6.83 18.63 2.58
CA HIS A 420 -6.67 17.60 3.62
C HIS A 420 -5.83 18.10 4.79
N GLY A 421 -4.65 18.63 4.50
CA GLY A 421 -3.73 19.11 5.53
C GLY A 421 -4.19 20.38 6.24
N LYS A 422 -5.06 21.19 5.63
CA LYS A 422 -5.46 22.52 6.11
C LYS A 422 -4.27 23.42 6.38
N ILE A 423 -3.21 23.27 5.61
CA ILE A 423 -1.96 24.03 5.69
C ILE A 423 -1.74 24.82 4.40
N PRO A 424 -0.95 25.91 4.44
CA PRO A 424 -0.66 26.71 3.27
C PRO A 424 -0.02 25.93 2.12
N ALA A 425 -0.30 26.38 0.89
CA ALA A 425 0.26 25.85 -0.32
C ALA A 425 1.79 26.09 -0.42
N LEU A 426 2.49 25.20 -1.13
CA LEU A 426 3.88 25.40 -1.52
C LEU A 426 3.98 26.38 -2.71
N THR A 427 4.94 27.28 -2.63
CA THR A 427 5.42 28.04 -3.80
C THR A 427 6.66 27.36 -4.34
N VAL A 428 6.63 27.02 -5.64
CA VAL A 428 7.70 26.29 -6.35
C VAL A 428 8.43 27.21 -7.32
N SER A 429 9.75 27.28 -7.20
CA SER A 429 10.62 28.01 -8.13
C SER A 429 11.84 27.16 -8.47
N GLY A 430 11.79 26.44 -9.59
CA GLY A 430 12.79 25.41 -9.92
C GLY A 430 12.78 24.31 -8.86
N ASN A 431 13.93 24.08 -8.22
CA ASN A 431 14.06 23.10 -7.12
C ASN A 431 13.85 23.70 -5.72
N THR A 432 13.63 25.01 -5.64
CA THR A 432 13.41 25.72 -4.38
C THR A 432 11.93 25.72 -4.07
N VAL A 433 11.59 25.44 -2.81
CA VAL A 433 10.23 25.51 -2.28
C VAL A 433 10.14 26.47 -1.12
N SER A 434 9.01 27.16 -1.00
CA SER A 434 8.74 28.08 0.10
C SER A 434 7.27 28.05 0.49
N VAL A 435 6.95 28.57 1.68
CA VAL A 435 5.59 28.76 2.19
C VAL A 435 5.48 30.19 2.70
N ASN A 436 4.51 30.96 2.20
CA ASN A 436 4.29 32.35 2.59
C ASN A 436 5.57 33.22 2.59
N GLY A 437 6.48 32.96 1.62
CA GLY A 437 7.75 33.67 1.49
C GLY A 437 8.92 33.10 2.31
N THR A 438 8.67 32.17 3.23
CA THR A 438 9.73 31.47 3.99
C THR A 438 10.24 30.29 3.17
N VAL A 439 11.53 30.32 2.82
CA VAL A 439 12.19 29.23 2.07
C VAL A 439 12.38 28.01 2.97
N ILE A 440 11.98 26.84 2.48
CA ILE A 440 12.25 25.57 3.16
C ILE A 440 13.72 25.21 2.94
N THR A 441 14.46 25.20 4.02
CA THR A 441 15.88 24.81 4.03
C THR A 441 16.02 23.28 4.00
N PRO A 442 17.19 22.76 3.58
CA PRO A 442 17.43 21.31 3.56
C PRO A 442 17.09 20.62 4.89
N ASP A 443 16.29 19.56 4.80
CA ASP A 443 15.93 18.76 5.96
C ASP A 443 17.18 17.96 6.44
N PRO A 444 17.55 18.01 7.73
CA PRO A 444 18.65 17.21 8.28
C PRO A 444 18.49 15.70 8.01
N LYS A 445 17.26 15.21 7.83
CA LYS A 445 16.99 13.81 7.48
C LYS A 445 17.21 13.51 5.98
N ASN A 446 17.37 14.52 5.13
CA ASN A 446 17.65 14.37 3.71
C ASN A 446 19.14 14.06 3.46
N THR A 447 19.58 12.89 3.87
CA THR A 447 20.96 12.40 3.62
C THR A 447 21.12 11.70 2.27
N TYR A 448 20.08 11.75 1.42
CA TYR A 448 19.99 10.99 0.16
C TYR A 448 20.33 11.82 -1.09
N GLY A 449 20.66 13.10 -0.91
CA GLY A 449 21.12 13.98 -1.99
C GLY A 449 20.04 14.35 -3.02
N VAL A 450 18.77 14.32 -2.64
CA VAL A 450 17.68 14.86 -3.45
C VAL A 450 17.48 16.34 -3.13
N ASN A 451 16.95 17.13 -4.12
CA ASN A 451 16.64 18.53 -3.87
C ASN A 451 15.39 18.69 -2.99
N GLU A 452 15.19 19.92 -2.47
CA GLU A 452 14.12 20.22 -1.51
C GLU A 452 12.73 19.99 -2.10
N LEU A 453 12.53 20.26 -3.40
CA LEU A 453 11.24 20.00 -4.06
C LEU A 453 10.89 18.51 -4.04
N ILE A 454 11.82 17.65 -4.44
CA ILE A 454 11.60 16.19 -4.41
C ILE A 454 11.38 15.72 -2.97
N TRP A 455 12.15 16.28 -2.01
CA TRP A 455 12.02 15.90 -0.59
C TRP A 455 10.65 16.27 -0.02
N GLU A 456 10.15 17.48 -0.31
CA GLU A 456 8.84 17.93 0.14
C GLU A 456 7.68 17.17 -0.53
N ILE A 457 7.82 16.76 -1.79
CA ILE A 457 6.83 15.89 -2.45
C ILE A 457 6.81 14.49 -1.78
N ARG A 458 7.98 13.96 -1.41
CA ARG A 458 8.06 12.68 -0.69
C ARG A 458 7.48 12.80 0.73
N ARG A 459 7.65 13.95 1.40
CA ARG A 459 7.01 14.27 2.68
C ARG A 459 5.49 14.30 2.53
N GLU A 460 4.99 15.04 1.55
CA GLU A 460 3.56 15.14 1.27
C GLU A 460 2.95 13.77 0.96
N ARG A 461 3.65 12.97 0.15
CA ARG A 461 3.24 11.60 -0.16
C ARG A 461 3.16 10.72 1.09
N ARG A 462 4.12 10.83 2.00
CA ARG A 462 4.09 10.11 3.28
C ARG A 462 2.89 10.53 4.12
N CYS A 463 2.68 11.85 4.31
CA CYS A 463 1.60 12.38 5.14
C CYS A 463 0.22 12.01 4.61
N GLU A 464 0.04 12.04 3.29
CA GLU A 464 -1.23 11.71 2.64
C GLU A 464 -1.54 10.21 2.68
N LEU A 465 -0.58 9.39 2.29
CA LEU A 465 -0.75 7.95 2.11
C LEU A 465 -0.23 7.12 3.30
N ILE A 466 -0.07 7.74 4.46
CA ILE A 466 0.45 7.06 5.64
C ILE A 466 -0.40 5.84 5.98
N CYS A 467 0.24 4.73 6.29
CA CYS A 467 -0.40 3.44 6.59
C CYS A 467 -1.27 2.84 5.46
N ASP A 468 -1.23 3.40 4.24
CA ASP A 468 -1.93 2.85 3.07
C ASP A 468 -1.14 1.78 2.32
N GLY A 469 0.00 1.35 2.85
CA GLY A 469 0.81 0.27 2.30
C GLY A 469 1.81 0.69 1.22
N PHE A 470 1.99 1.99 0.97
CA PHE A 470 2.93 2.48 -0.07
C PHE A 470 4.36 2.67 0.44
N ARG A 471 4.54 3.01 1.71
CA ARG A 471 5.81 3.49 2.26
C ARG A 471 6.99 2.55 2.06
N ASN A 472 6.80 1.25 2.23
CA ASN A 472 7.87 0.26 2.01
C ASN A 472 8.39 0.29 0.57
N ASP A 473 7.48 0.31 -0.41
CA ASP A 473 7.83 0.37 -1.82
C ASP A 473 8.47 1.70 -2.20
N ASP A 474 7.98 2.80 -1.62
CA ASP A 474 8.56 4.14 -1.78
C ASP A 474 10.01 4.17 -1.29
N LEU A 475 10.28 3.67 -0.09
CA LEU A 475 11.63 3.61 0.47
C LEU A 475 12.56 2.71 -0.35
N LYS A 476 12.06 1.58 -0.83
CA LYS A 476 12.82 0.67 -1.70
C LYS A 476 13.15 1.35 -3.04
N ARG A 477 12.16 1.90 -3.75
CA ARG A 477 12.39 2.52 -5.07
C ARG A 477 13.29 3.75 -5.03
N TRP A 478 13.24 4.52 -3.92
CA TRP A 478 14.11 5.69 -3.71
C TRP A 478 15.52 5.33 -3.21
N LYS A 479 15.79 4.04 -2.96
CA LYS A 479 17.03 3.54 -2.36
C LYS A 479 17.28 4.12 -0.97
N MET A 480 16.24 4.15 -0.15
CA MET A 480 16.23 4.67 1.22
C MET A 480 16.14 3.55 2.26
N GLY A 481 16.77 2.41 2.02
CA GLY A 481 16.72 1.24 2.89
C GLY A 481 17.22 1.48 4.31
N ALA A 482 18.11 2.47 4.50
CA ALA A 482 18.55 2.87 5.82
C ALA A 482 17.40 3.33 6.75
N GLN A 483 16.29 3.86 6.21
CA GLN A 483 15.11 4.22 6.98
C GLN A 483 14.39 2.99 7.56
N LEU A 484 14.58 1.83 6.94
CA LEU A 484 14.01 0.55 7.36
C LEU A 484 14.91 -0.21 8.36
N ASP A 485 16.10 0.28 8.62
CA ASP A 485 17.07 -0.28 9.56
C ASP A 485 17.00 0.51 10.88
N PHE A 486 16.54 -0.14 11.94
CA PHE A 486 16.34 0.52 13.23
C PHE A 486 17.64 0.99 13.89
N SER A 487 18.79 0.40 13.53
CA SER A 487 20.09 0.87 14.00
C SER A 487 20.52 2.19 13.35
N LYS A 488 20.01 2.46 12.14
CA LYS A 488 20.29 3.68 11.36
C LYS A 488 19.19 4.73 11.51
N ASN A 489 17.94 4.29 11.70
CA ASN A 489 16.78 5.16 11.95
C ASN A 489 16.06 4.75 13.24
N PRO A 490 16.59 5.05 14.42
CA PRO A 490 15.94 4.71 15.68
C PRO A 490 14.58 5.42 15.86
N SER A 491 14.34 6.56 15.22
CA SER A 491 13.04 7.24 15.23
C SER A 491 11.93 6.46 14.54
N GLY A 492 12.28 5.53 13.64
CA GLY A 492 11.34 4.66 12.92
C GLY A 492 10.80 3.48 13.73
N ILE A 493 11.14 3.38 15.01
CA ILE A 493 10.69 2.31 15.93
C ILE A 493 10.18 2.87 17.26
N VAL A 494 10.51 4.10 17.60
CA VAL A 494 10.08 4.72 18.86
C VAL A 494 8.88 5.61 18.65
N GLY A 495 8.18 5.92 19.74
CA GLY A 495 7.04 6.80 19.78
C GLY A 495 7.23 7.98 20.72
N VAL A 496 6.40 8.07 21.76
CA VAL A 496 6.34 9.18 22.69
C VAL A 496 7.60 9.28 23.55
N SER A 497 7.93 10.52 23.96
CA SER A 497 9.04 10.81 24.87
C SER A 497 8.72 10.34 26.30
N GLU A 498 9.77 10.17 27.11
CA GLU A 498 9.64 9.94 28.55
C GLU A 498 8.87 11.04 29.25
N ASP A 499 9.04 12.30 28.81
CA ASP A 499 8.31 13.45 29.38
C ASP A 499 6.81 13.34 29.10
N ALA A 500 6.40 12.92 27.90
CA ALA A 500 4.99 12.68 27.58
C ALA A 500 4.40 11.55 28.43
N VAL A 501 5.16 10.49 28.68
CA VAL A 501 4.75 9.41 29.58
C VAL A 501 4.56 9.92 31.00
N LYS A 502 5.50 10.69 31.53
CA LYS A 502 5.41 11.28 32.87
C LYS A 502 4.23 12.25 33.01
N ALA A 503 4.03 13.13 32.02
CA ALA A 503 2.89 14.06 31.99
C ALA A 503 1.56 13.30 32.01
N TYR A 504 1.47 12.22 31.29
CA TYR A 504 0.33 11.34 31.26
C TYR A 504 0.07 10.70 32.64
N TYR A 505 1.08 10.16 33.31
CA TYR A 505 0.91 9.55 34.62
C TYR A 505 0.45 10.56 35.68
N LYS A 506 1.03 11.76 35.66
CA LYS A 506 0.58 12.84 36.53
C LYS A 506 -0.91 13.13 36.33
N TYR A 507 -1.35 13.22 35.08
CA TYR A 507 -2.75 13.43 34.76
C TYR A 507 -3.63 12.27 35.24
N THR A 508 -3.22 11.03 35.03
CA THR A 508 -3.99 9.86 35.49
C THR A 508 -4.07 9.77 36.99
N GLN A 509 -3.01 10.12 37.72
CA GLN A 509 -3.05 10.21 39.16
C GLN A 509 -4.08 11.26 39.62
N GLU A 510 -4.09 12.44 39.05
CA GLU A 510 -5.02 13.50 39.39
C GLU A 510 -6.48 13.15 39.10
N VAL A 511 -6.76 12.41 37.99
CA VAL A 511 -8.12 12.06 37.58
C VAL A 511 -8.62 10.78 38.20
N TYR A 512 -7.74 9.79 38.48
CA TYR A 512 -8.13 8.46 38.92
C TYR A 512 -8.01 8.18 40.41
N ASP A 513 -7.24 8.96 41.17
CA ASP A 513 -7.30 8.92 42.65
C ASP A 513 -8.71 9.13 43.14
N TRP A 514 -9.49 9.91 42.38
CA TRP A 514 -10.90 10.13 42.64
C TRP A 514 -11.80 8.90 42.47
N GLN A 515 -11.43 7.93 41.60
CA GLN A 515 -12.24 6.74 41.31
C GLN A 515 -11.73 5.46 41.94
N GLY A 516 -10.62 5.48 42.66
CA GLY A 516 -10.04 4.28 43.28
C GLY A 516 -9.49 3.23 42.31
N LEU A 517 -9.30 3.59 41.04
CA LEU A 517 -8.86 2.70 39.95
C LEU A 517 -7.34 2.59 39.82
N HIS A 518 -6.59 3.16 40.76
CA HIS A 518 -5.13 3.29 40.72
C HIS A 518 -4.34 1.98 40.72
N LYS A 519 -4.95 0.88 41.15
CA LYS A 519 -4.18 -0.30 41.53
C LYS A 519 -3.71 -1.19 40.38
N ASP A 520 -4.25 -0.96 39.17
CA ASP A 520 -4.06 -1.91 38.07
C ASP A 520 -3.53 -1.27 36.78
N LEU A 521 -3.01 -0.04 36.80
CA LEU A 521 -2.37 0.53 35.63
C LEU A 521 -0.96 -0.05 35.47
N PRO A 522 -0.55 -0.47 34.25
CA PRO A 522 0.73 -1.15 34.00
C PRO A 522 1.93 -0.18 34.05
N TYR A 523 2.03 0.65 35.12
CA TYR A 523 3.18 1.51 35.36
C TYR A 523 4.47 0.71 35.46
N ASP A 524 4.39 -0.46 36.09
CA ASP A 524 5.52 -1.37 36.28
C ASP A 524 6.09 -1.89 34.94
N ASN A 525 5.27 -1.91 33.87
CA ASN A 525 5.74 -2.36 32.56
C ASN A 525 6.49 -1.26 31.78
N ILE A 526 6.26 0.03 32.06
CA ILE A 526 6.98 1.13 31.39
C ILE A 526 8.33 1.42 32.05
N GLU A 527 8.49 1.10 33.33
CA GLU A 527 9.80 1.09 33.99
C GLU A 527 10.70 -0.05 33.52
N ASN A 528 10.17 -1.01 32.77
CA ASN A 528 10.97 -2.09 32.20
C ASN A 528 11.95 -1.50 31.19
N LYS A 529 13.23 -1.42 31.57
CA LYS A 529 14.34 -0.79 30.80
C LYS A 529 14.50 -1.35 29.39
N GLU A 530 13.82 -2.45 29.06
CA GLU A 530 13.88 -3.12 27.76
C GLU A 530 13.13 -2.38 26.66
N TYR A 531 12.22 -1.44 26.98
CA TYR A 531 11.39 -0.72 26.02
C TYR A 531 11.76 0.75 25.83
N TRP A 532 12.93 1.16 26.30
CA TRP A 532 13.40 2.54 26.16
C TRP A 532 14.59 2.64 25.20
N VAL A 533 14.50 3.58 24.27
CA VAL A 533 15.60 3.95 23.37
C VAL A 533 15.98 5.40 23.61
N THR A 534 17.29 5.65 23.76
CA THR A 534 17.83 7.01 23.89
C THR A 534 18.19 7.56 22.52
N ILE A 535 17.65 8.74 22.19
CA ILE A 535 17.99 9.51 20.99
C ILE A 535 18.41 10.90 21.43
N GLY A 536 19.66 11.26 21.22
CA GLY A 536 20.24 12.46 21.79
C GLY A 536 20.27 12.39 23.32
N ASP A 537 19.66 13.36 23.99
CA ASP A 537 19.56 13.48 25.45
C ASP A 537 18.21 12.99 26.01
N LYS A 538 17.29 12.52 25.14
CA LYS A 538 15.93 12.11 25.51
C LYS A 538 15.73 10.60 25.35
N ARG A 539 14.87 10.04 26.19
CA ARG A 539 14.39 8.65 26.08
C ARG A 539 13.01 8.61 25.46
N TYR A 540 12.77 7.60 24.65
CA TYR A 540 11.52 7.36 23.93
C TYR A 540 11.04 5.92 24.11
N VAL A 541 9.73 5.72 24.13
CA VAL A 541 9.13 4.39 24.17
C VAL A 541 9.41 3.66 22.86
N SER A 542 9.95 2.45 22.93
CA SER A 542 10.16 1.59 21.77
C SER A 542 8.97 0.68 21.54
N ALA A 543 8.57 0.53 20.29
CA ALA A 543 7.54 -0.44 19.89
C ALA A 543 7.97 -1.90 20.11
N PHE A 544 9.27 -2.15 20.22
CA PHE A 544 9.86 -3.49 20.35
C PHE A 544 10.93 -3.52 21.42
N ALA A 545 11.10 -4.68 22.04
CA ALA A 545 12.29 -4.89 22.88
C ALA A 545 13.55 -4.61 22.03
N PRO A 546 14.57 -3.92 22.59
CA PRO A 546 15.83 -3.59 21.88
C PRO A 546 16.54 -4.81 21.27
N THR A 547 16.23 -6.01 21.73
CA THR A 547 16.74 -7.28 21.20
C THR A 547 16.10 -7.71 19.89
N ARG A 548 15.04 -7.02 19.43
CA ARG A 548 14.32 -7.31 18.19
C ARG A 548 14.51 -6.21 17.16
N ASN A 549 15.75 -5.88 16.87
CA ASN A 549 16.07 -4.87 15.87
C ASN A 549 15.81 -5.39 14.46
N ARG A 550 14.96 -4.66 13.70
CA ARG A 550 14.88 -4.86 12.25
C ARG A 550 16.16 -4.33 11.61
N VAL A 551 16.84 -5.19 10.87
CA VAL A 551 18.05 -4.85 10.10
C VAL A 551 17.67 -4.87 8.62
N PHE A 552 18.13 -3.85 7.88
CA PHE A 552 18.01 -3.79 6.42
C PHE A 552 19.41 -3.78 5.82
N ASP A 553 19.78 -4.89 5.20
CA ASP A 553 21.03 -5.00 4.44
C ASP A 553 20.83 -4.43 3.03
N GLU A 554 21.36 -3.22 2.78
CA GLU A 554 21.23 -2.56 1.48
C GLU A 554 21.93 -3.30 0.33
N GLY A 555 22.80 -4.26 0.62
CA GLY A 555 23.44 -5.12 -0.37
C GLY A 555 22.52 -6.20 -0.94
N LYS A 556 21.41 -6.51 -0.24
CA LYS A 556 20.52 -7.61 -0.64
C LYS A 556 19.02 -7.34 -0.44
N ASN A 557 18.58 -6.64 0.62
CA ASN A 557 17.18 -6.60 1.01
C ASN A 557 16.28 -5.68 0.15
N TYR A 558 16.83 -5.00 -0.86
CA TYR A 558 16.00 -4.31 -1.86
C TYR A 558 15.22 -5.28 -2.74
N LEU A 559 15.74 -6.51 -2.93
CA LEU A 559 15.07 -7.59 -3.65
C LEU A 559 15.03 -8.83 -2.76
N ASP A 560 13.94 -9.57 -2.85
CA ASP A 560 13.83 -10.85 -2.17
C ASP A 560 14.71 -11.91 -2.87
N PRO A 561 15.19 -12.93 -2.16
CA PRO A 561 15.86 -14.06 -2.79
C PRO A 561 14.89 -14.89 -3.62
N LEU A 562 15.30 -15.36 -4.80
CA LEU A 562 14.52 -16.35 -5.51
C LEU A 562 14.42 -17.63 -4.65
N PRO A 563 13.21 -18.14 -4.43
CA PRO A 563 13.02 -19.34 -3.63
C PRO A 563 13.77 -20.55 -4.21
N SER A 564 14.39 -21.37 -3.34
CA SER A 564 15.13 -22.56 -3.78
C SER A 564 14.26 -23.57 -4.53
N GLY A 565 12.96 -23.65 -4.20
CA GLY A 565 11.99 -24.47 -4.94
C GLY A 565 11.83 -24.07 -6.43
N ILE A 566 12.25 -22.87 -6.82
CA ILE A 566 12.25 -22.41 -8.21
C ILE A 566 13.62 -22.61 -8.85
N THR A 567 14.70 -22.21 -8.18
CA THR A 567 16.05 -22.27 -8.74
C THR A 567 16.60 -23.70 -8.87
N ILE A 568 16.09 -24.66 -8.09
CA ILE A 568 16.38 -26.09 -8.25
C ILE A 568 15.76 -26.64 -9.55
N ILE A 569 14.53 -26.19 -9.89
CA ILE A 569 13.84 -26.63 -11.10
C ILE A 569 14.49 -26.00 -12.34
N ASN A 570 14.78 -24.71 -12.30
CA ASN A 570 15.47 -24.00 -13.38
C ASN A 570 16.69 -23.22 -12.83
N PRO A 571 17.88 -23.83 -12.84
CA PRO A 571 19.10 -23.17 -12.38
C PRO A 571 19.53 -21.94 -13.21
N ASN A 572 19.04 -21.82 -14.46
CA ASN A 572 19.37 -20.70 -15.35
C ASN A 572 18.77 -19.36 -14.86
N LEU A 573 17.80 -19.41 -13.96
CA LEU A 573 17.24 -18.20 -13.35
C LEU A 573 18.28 -17.50 -12.45
N GLY A 574 19.27 -18.24 -11.92
CA GLY A 574 20.26 -17.68 -11.01
C GLY A 574 19.64 -17.18 -9.69
N GLN A 575 20.40 -16.37 -8.96
CA GLN A 575 19.97 -15.77 -7.69
C GLN A 575 20.22 -14.26 -7.69
N ASN A 576 19.52 -13.52 -6.85
CA ASN A 576 19.73 -12.10 -6.67
C ASN A 576 21.05 -11.81 -5.94
N PRO A 577 21.68 -10.64 -6.19
CA PRO A 577 22.93 -10.26 -5.52
C PRO A 577 22.78 -10.32 -3.99
N GLY A 578 23.81 -10.83 -3.32
CA GLY A 578 23.85 -10.95 -1.85
C GLY A 578 23.17 -12.20 -1.27
N TRP A 579 22.54 -13.02 -2.10
CA TRP A 579 21.80 -14.23 -1.70
C TRP A 579 22.48 -15.54 -2.12
#